data_5002a2249d5eb60d371f9b6d110b91e7
#
_entry.id   5002a2249d5eb60d371f9b6d110b91e7
#
_cell.length_a   1.000
_cell.length_b   1.000
_cell.length_c   1.000
_cell.angle_alpha   90.00
_cell.angle_beta   90.00
_cell.angle_gamma   90.00
#
_symmetry.space_group_name_H-M   'P 1'
#
loop_
_entity.id
_entity.type
_entity.pdbx_description
1 polymer ?
#
loop_
_entity_poly.entity_id
_entity_poly.type
_entity_poly.pdbx_seq_one_letter_code
_entity_poly.pdbx_strand_id
1 'polypeptide(L)'
;MNHKRRLHILTVLVIICANISACTRNAEPVTEAGFYLDTVVQITLYDTDGRSSCIQNIRECFTLIDSYEHVFSATIEGSDIWNINHADGSPVPVSDDTIQLLQTALYYSELSDGQVDLTILPLSELWNFGSGEDFRRPDDNDIREAMTHIDYHTVHIDGNIVTLSDPNAAIDLGFIAKGYIADRLKEYLLMQGVESACISLGGNLITIGSKPDGQPYRIGIQKPFAAEGDVITAISVTDSSAVSSGIYERYFYEDDTLYHHLLDVSTGYPKNNNIAGVTVLAPSSVDADALSTTCYFLGIDAGMNLIESLSDTEVLFITTDGDLIYSSGFPTP
;
A
#
# COMPACT_ATOMS: atom_id res chain seq x y z
N MET A 1 26.33 11.48 -66.51
CA MET A 1 25.20 11.09 -65.68
C MET A 1 24.76 12.35 -64.89
N ASN A 2 23.61 12.88 -65.25
CA ASN A 2 23.22 14.29 -65.08
C ASN A 2 23.01 14.70 -63.63
N HIS A 3 23.57 15.85 -63.23
CA HIS A 3 23.42 16.53 -61.95
C HIS A 3 21.94 16.68 -61.49
N LYS A 4 21.00 16.76 -62.41
CA LYS A 4 19.55 16.83 -62.12
C LYS A 4 18.96 15.54 -61.55
N ARG A 5 19.52 14.35 -61.88
CA ARG A 5 19.07 13.09 -61.29
C ARG A 5 19.54 12.88 -59.84
N ARG A 6 20.71 13.44 -59.47
CA ARG A 6 21.23 13.37 -58.12
C ARG A 6 20.45 14.30 -57.16
N LEU A 7 19.95 15.43 -57.69
CA LEU A 7 19.17 16.39 -56.86
C LEU A 7 17.77 15.83 -56.53
N HIS A 8 17.15 15.08 -57.45
CA HIS A 8 15.84 14.48 -57.20
C HIS A 8 15.91 13.31 -56.20
N ILE A 9 17.00 12.53 -56.19
CA ILE A 9 17.20 11.43 -55.24
C ILE A 9 17.46 11.99 -53.84
N LEU A 10 18.20 13.10 -53.70
CA LEU A 10 18.43 13.75 -52.39
C LEU A 10 17.16 14.37 -51.84
N THR A 11 16.29 14.96 -52.69
CA THR A 11 15.02 15.57 -52.25
C THR A 11 14.01 14.52 -51.77
N VAL A 12 13.97 13.35 -52.44
CA VAL A 12 13.11 12.23 -52.03
C VAL A 12 13.61 11.60 -50.73
N LEU A 13 14.93 11.49 -50.53
CA LEU A 13 15.49 10.97 -49.27
C LEU A 13 15.22 11.91 -48.07
N VAL A 14 15.27 13.23 -48.28
CA VAL A 14 14.97 14.24 -47.23
C VAL A 14 13.49 14.26 -46.91
N ILE A 15 12.59 14.02 -47.89
CA ILE A 15 11.13 13.95 -47.64
C ILE A 15 10.75 12.66 -46.91
N ILE A 16 11.46 11.55 -47.10
CA ILE A 16 11.23 10.29 -46.38
C ILE A 16 11.71 10.40 -44.92
N CYS A 17 12.79 11.14 -44.64
CA CYS A 17 13.25 11.37 -43.28
C CYS A 17 12.40 12.42 -42.47
N ALA A 18 11.62 13.24 -43.16
CA ALA A 18 10.78 14.26 -42.51
C ALA A 18 9.38 13.73 -42.08
N ASN A 19 9.02 12.48 -42.43
CA ASN A 19 7.73 11.90 -42.04
C ASN A 19 7.82 10.85 -40.93
N ILE A 20 8.95 10.76 -40.21
CA ILE A 20 9.01 10.10 -38.92
C ILE A 20 8.80 11.22 -37.85
N SER A 21 7.78 12.00 -38.02
CA SER A 21 7.12 12.60 -36.86
C SER A 21 6.40 11.43 -36.19
N ALA A 22 7.02 10.91 -35.14
CA ALA A 22 6.34 10.06 -34.22
C ALA A 22 5.05 10.79 -33.83
N CYS A 23 3.91 10.34 -34.36
CA CYS A 23 2.64 10.58 -33.69
C CYS A 23 2.82 9.95 -32.30
N THR A 24 3.17 10.75 -31.31
CA THR A 24 2.83 10.44 -29.95
C THR A 24 1.31 10.35 -29.97
N ARG A 25 0.77 9.16 -30.19
CA ARG A 25 -0.61 8.86 -29.88
C ARG A 25 -0.71 9.14 -28.39
N ASN A 26 -1.34 10.26 -28.02
CA ASN A 26 -1.89 10.42 -26.69
C ASN A 26 -2.89 9.28 -26.55
N ALA A 27 -2.44 8.16 -26.00
CA ALA A 27 -3.33 7.08 -25.65
C ALA A 27 -4.27 7.63 -24.57
N GLU A 28 -5.57 7.62 -24.84
CA GLU A 28 -6.54 7.97 -23.80
C GLU A 28 -6.44 6.91 -22.69
N PRO A 29 -6.32 7.33 -21.43
CA PRO A 29 -6.23 6.38 -20.33
C PRO A 29 -7.50 5.54 -20.22
N VAL A 30 -7.34 4.28 -19.86
CA VAL A 30 -8.43 3.39 -19.49
C VAL A 30 -8.41 3.24 -17.98
N THR A 31 -9.49 3.65 -17.33
CA THR A 31 -9.67 3.55 -15.89
C THR A 31 -10.87 2.68 -15.58
N GLU A 32 -10.68 1.70 -14.70
CA GLU A 32 -11.77 0.94 -14.09
C GLU A 32 -11.60 0.94 -12.57
N ALA A 33 -12.71 0.82 -11.84
CA ALA A 33 -12.74 0.77 -10.39
C ALA A 33 -13.59 -0.42 -9.93
N GLY A 34 -13.24 -0.97 -8.76
CA GLY A 34 -13.94 -2.05 -8.08
C GLY A 34 -13.86 -1.89 -6.57
N PHE A 35 -14.56 -2.75 -5.83
CA PHE A 35 -14.48 -2.81 -4.37
C PHE A 35 -13.83 -4.14 -3.98
N TYR A 36 -12.63 -4.08 -3.38
CA TYR A 36 -11.81 -5.19 -2.94
C TYR A 36 -11.04 -4.77 -1.69
N LEU A 37 -10.61 -5.71 -0.87
CA LEU A 37 -9.80 -5.43 0.34
C LEU A 37 -10.46 -4.37 1.25
N ASP A 38 -11.79 -4.39 1.34
CA ASP A 38 -12.62 -3.42 2.08
C ASP A 38 -12.41 -1.95 1.66
N THR A 39 -11.99 -1.72 0.40
CA THR A 39 -11.76 -0.37 -0.11
C THR A 39 -12.09 -0.23 -1.60
N VAL A 40 -12.09 1.00 -2.09
CA VAL A 40 -12.18 1.28 -3.52
C VAL A 40 -10.80 1.08 -4.15
N VAL A 41 -10.73 0.17 -5.12
CA VAL A 41 -9.57 -0.06 -5.97
C VAL A 41 -9.78 0.62 -7.30
N GLN A 42 -8.80 1.40 -7.76
CA GLN A 42 -8.83 2.04 -9.07
C GLN A 42 -7.54 1.76 -9.84
N ILE A 43 -7.67 1.31 -11.08
CA ILE A 43 -6.54 1.01 -11.96
C ILE A 43 -6.68 1.83 -13.24
N THR A 44 -5.64 2.61 -13.56
CA THR A 44 -5.54 3.43 -14.76
C THR A 44 -4.34 2.98 -15.59
N LEU A 45 -4.58 2.55 -16.82
CA LEU A 45 -3.53 2.18 -17.79
C LEU A 45 -3.49 3.16 -18.95
N TYR A 46 -2.28 3.50 -19.39
CA TYR A 46 -1.99 4.38 -20.53
C TYR A 46 -1.30 3.59 -21.65
N ASP A 47 -1.88 2.46 -22.04
CA ASP A 47 -1.27 1.54 -22.99
C ASP A 47 -1.45 2.00 -24.45
N THR A 48 -0.41 1.80 -25.25
CA THR A 48 -0.41 2.07 -26.70
C THR A 48 -1.00 0.92 -27.52
N ASP A 49 -1.13 -0.28 -26.96
CA ASP A 49 -1.61 -1.49 -27.65
C ASP A 49 -3.13 -1.52 -27.83
N GLY A 50 -3.81 -0.56 -27.25
CA GLY A 50 -5.22 -0.27 -27.46
C GLY A 50 -6.12 -0.60 -26.28
N ARG A 51 -7.31 0.04 -26.28
CA ARG A 51 -8.28 0.00 -25.19
C ARG A 51 -8.69 -1.42 -24.76
N SER A 52 -8.76 -2.37 -25.69
CA SER A 52 -9.17 -3.75 -25.38
C SER A 52 -8.12 -4.48 -24.54
N SER A 53 -6.83 -4.28 -24.83
CA SER A 53 -5.72 -4.82 -24.05
C SER A 53 -5.71 -4.25 -22.63
N CYS A 54 -5.85 -2.92 -22.49
CA CYS A 54 -5.96 -2.27 -21.20
C CYS A 54 -7.10 -2.87 -20.34
N ILE A 55 -8.29 -3.01 -20.90
CA ILE A 55 -9.45 -3.57 -20.19
C ILE A 55 -9.18 -5.01 -19.74
N GLN A 56 -8.54 -5.83 -20.59
CA GLN A 56 -8.19 -7.19 -20.23
C GLN A 56 -7.18 -7.20 -19.07
N ASN A 57 -6.10 -6.43 -19.17
CA ASN A 57 -5.08 -6.34 -18.12
C ASN A 57 -5.66 -5.86 -16.77
N ILE A 58 -6.58 -4.88 -16.80
CA ILE A 58 -7.26 -4.41 -15.58
C ILE A 58 -8.12 -5.52 -14.97
N ARG A 59 -8.85 -6.29 -15.77
CA ARG A 59 -9.65 -7.42 -15.28
C ARG A 59 -8.80 -8.52 -14.66
N GLU A 60 -7.67 -8.83 -15.25
CA GLU A 60 -6.71 -9.78 -14.67
C GLU A 60 -6.14 -9.24 -13.35
N CYS A 61 -5.86 -7.94 -13.26
CA CYS A 61 -5.47 -7.32 -11.98
C CYS A 61 -6.55 -7.49 -10.92
N PHE A 62 -7.83 -7.27 -11.23
CA PHE A 62 -8.92 -7.50 -10.28
C PHE A 62 -9.03 -8.98 -9.87
N THR A 63 -8.80 -9.91 -10.79
CA THR A 63 -8.75 -11.34 -10.47
C THR A 63 -7.59 -11.68 -9.54
N LEU A 64 -6.41 -11.07 -9.76
CA LEU A 64 -5.26 -11.23 -8.87
C LEU A 64 -5.55 -10.67 -7.46
N ILE A 65 -6.15 -9.49 -7.36
CA ILE A 65 -6.54 -8.90 -6.06
C ILE A 65 -7.47 -9.85 -5.31
N ASP A 66 -8.53 -10.33 -5.96
CA ASP A 66 -9.48 -11.28 -5.38
C ASP A 66 -8.79 -12.56 -4.91
N SER A 67 -7.85 -13.09 -5.71
CA SER A 67 -7.09 -14.28 -5.33
C SER A 67 -6.20 -14.05 -4.10
N TYR A 68 -5.51 -12.91 -4.01
CA TYR A 68 -4.69 -12.58 -2.84
C TYR A 68 -5.53 -12.27 -1.60
N GLU A 69 -6.71 -11.67 -1.75
CA GLU A 69 -7.64 -11.48 -0.65
C GLU A 69 -8.06 -12.85 -0.06
N HIS A 70 -8.31 -13.84 -0.91
CA HIS A 70 -8.59 -15.22 -0.49
C HIS A 70 -7.40 -15.96 0.10
N VAL A 71 -6.19 -15.45 -0.03
CA VAL A 71 -4.97 -16.01 0.60
C VAL A 71 -4.65 -15.32 1.91
N PHE A 72 -4.74 -13.97 1.97
CA PHE A 72 -4.22 -13.16 3.08
C PHE A 72 -5.29 -12.69 4.08
N SER A 73 -6.56 -12.90 3.81
CA SER A 73 -7.63 -12.46 4.69
C SER A 73 -7.64 -13.24 6.02
N ALA A 74 -7.76 -12.52 7.13
CA ALA A 74 -7.99 -13.12 8.44
C ALA A 74 -9.45 -13.58 8.63
N THR A 75 -10.38 -13.14 7.77
CA THR A 75 -11.83 -13.34 7.93
C THR A 75 -12.44 -14.30 6.90
N ILE A 76 -11.77 -14.57 5.78
CA ILE A 76 -12.26 -15.51 4.75
C ILE A 76 -11.86 -16.94 5.15
N GLU A 77 -12.85 -17.78 5.47
CA GLU A 77 -12.63 -19.18 5.82
C GLU A 77 -11.87 -19.92 4.71
N GLY A 78 -10.79 -20.59 5.10
CA GLY A 78 -9.93 -21.36 4.20
C GLY A 78 -8.77 -20.59 3.58
N SER A 79 -8.65 -19.28 3.84
CA SER A 79 -7.42 -18.55 3.50
C SER A 79 -6.24 -19.04 4.34
N ASP A 80 -5.01 -18.75 3.92
CA ASP A 80 -3.80 -19.15 4.66
C ASP A 80 -3.80 -18.53 6.06
N ILE A 81 -4.09 -17.23 6.17
CA ILE A 81 -4.10 -16.51 7.44
C ILE A 81 -5.25 -16.97 8.34
N TRP A 82 -6.46 -17.16 7.79
CA TRP A 82 -7.56 -17.72 8.56
C TRP A 82 -7.22 -19.11 9.12
N ASN A 83 -6.61 -20.00 8.31
CA ASN A 83 -6.20 -21.34 8.72
C ASN A 83 -5.15 -21.28 9.83
N ILE A 84 -4.16 -20.38 9.76
CA ILE A 84 -3.16 -20.17 10.83
C ILE A 84 -3.87 -19.76 12.12
N ASN A 85 -4.76 -18.76 12.04
CA ASN A 85 -5.46 -18.17 13.18
C ASN A 85 -6.43 -19.15 13.87
N HIS A 86 -6.89 -20.20 13.17
CA HIS A 86 -7.83 -21.21 13.70
C HIS A 86 -7.18 -22.59 13.90
N ALA A 87 -5.85 -22.67 13.89
CA ALA A 87 -5.14 -23.95 14.03
C ALA A 87 -4.87 -24.34 15.48
N ASP A 88 -5.24 -23.54 16.47
CA ASP A 88 -5.00 -23.79 17.90
C ASP A 88 -3.52 -24.15 18.19
N GLY A 89 -2.58 -23.45 17.55
CA GLY A 89 -1.14 -23.70 17.67
C GLY A 89 -0.63 -24.91 16.87
N SER A 90 -1.47 -25.54 16.05
CA SER A 90 -1.03 -26.63 15.16
C SER A 90 -0.30 -26.10 13.93
N PRO A 91 0.69 -26.86 13.36
CA PRO A 91 1.38 -26.46 12.14
C PRO A 91 0.43 -26.39 10.92
N VAL A 92 0.50 -25.30 10.16
CA VAL A 92 -0.33 -25.05 8.96
C VAL A 92 0.55 -24.89 7.73
N PRO A 93 0.35 -25.69 6.66
CA PRO A 93 0.99 -25.45 5.37
C PRO A 93 0.33 -24.26 4.68
N VAL A 94 1.17 -23.35 4.14
CA VAL A 94 0.73 -22.13 3.48
C VAL A 94 1.46 -21.92 2.14
N SER A 95 0.99 -20.99 1.35
CA SER A 95 1.59 -20.63 0.06
C SER A 95 2.94 -19.92 0.23
N ASP A 96 3.75 -19.94 -0.84
CA ASP A 96 5.03 -19.21 -0.88
C ASP A 96 4.83 -17.70 -0.72
N ASP A 97 3.74 -17.15 -1.29
CA ASP A 97 3.38 -15.73 -1.14
C ASP A 97 3.10 -15.37 0.34
N THR A 98 2.40 -16.25 1.07
CA THR A 98 2.16 -16.06 2.50
C THR A 98 3.46 -16.10 3.30
N ILE A 99 4.37 -17.04 3.01
CA ILE A 99 5.68 -17.08 3.67
C ILE A 99 6.46 -15.81 3.43
N GLN A 100 6.52 -15.33 2.19
CA GLN A 100 7.23 -14.09 1.86
C GLN A 100 6.65 -12.88 2.61
N LEU A 101 5.32 -12.76 2.61
CA LEU A 101 4.64 -11.66 3.29
C LEU A 101 4.82 -11.71 4.81
N LEU A 102 4.70 -12.89 5.43
CA LEU A 102 4.94 -13.08 6.87
C LEU A 102 6.39 -12.77 7.26
N GLN A 103 7.37 -13.18 6.47
CA GLN A 103 8.78 -12.84 6.72
C GLN A 103 9.02 -11.33 6.67
N THR A 104 8.40 -10.65 5.70
CA THR A 104 8.47 -9.18 5.61
C THR A 104 7.75 -8.52 6.78
N ALA A 105 6.59 -9.02 7.19
CA ALA A 105 5.85 -8.50 8.34
C ALA A 105 6.64 -8.67 9.65
N LEU A 106 7.27 -9.84 9.86
CA LEU A 106 8.14 -10.09 11.01
C LEU A 106 9.36 -9.15 11.03
N TYR A 107 9.96 -8.87 9.86
CA TYR A 107 11.04 -7.89 9.77
C TYR A 107 10.62 -6.51 10.26
N TYR A 108 9.42 -6.03 9.89
CA TYR A 108 8.91 -4.73 10.35
C TYR A 108 8.47 -4.75 11.81
N SER A 109 8.00 -5.90 12.33
CA SER A 109 7.73 -6.06 13.75
C SER A 109 9.02 -5.94 14.58
N GLU A 110 10.12 -6.61 14.15
CA GLU A 110 11.44 -6.49 14.77
C GLU A 110 12.01 -5.06 14.63
N LEU A 111 11.92 -4.45 13.43
CA LEU A 111 12.42 -3.10 13.16
C LEU A 111 11.75 -2.03 14.06
N SER A 112 10.50 -2.22 14.40
CA SER A 112 9.73 -1.32 15.26
C SER A 112 9.84 -1.63 16.75
N ASP A 113 10.67 -2.61 17.15
CA ASP A 113 10.75 -3.12 18.53
C ASP A 113 9.36 -3.57 19.05
N GLY A 114 8.58 -4.23 18.17
CA GLY A 114 7.25 -4.75 18.44
C GLY A 114 6.15 -3.68 18.50
N GLN A 115 6.41 -2.42 18.18
CA GLN A 115 5.35 -1.40 18.15
C GLN A 115 4.36 -1.63 17.00
N VAL A 116 4.83 -2.24 15.90
CA VAL A 116 3.99 -2.83 14.86
C VAL A 116 4.10 -4.33 15.02
N ASP A 117 3.02 -4.99 15.37
CA ASP A 117 3.01 -6.43 15.63
C ASP A 117 1.95 -7.11 14.76
N LEU A 118 2.38 -8.06 13.92
CA LEU A 118 1.47 -8.79 13.04
C LEU A 118 0.49 -9.69 13.79
N THR A 119 0.70 -9.96 15.10
CA THR A 119 -0.23 -10.77 15.91
C THR A 119 -1.30 -9.93 16.60
N ILE A 120 -1.55 -8.71 16.13
CA ILE A 120 -2.49 -7.74 16.73
C ILE A 120 -3.97 -8.10 16.55
N LEU A 121 -4.32 -9.14 15.79
CA LEU A 121 -5.72 -9.45 15.45
C LEU A 121 -6.65 -9.55 16.66
N PRO A 122 -6.29 -10.20 17.80
CA PRO A 122 -7.18 -10.28 18.97
C PRO A 122 -7.62 -8.91 19.48
N LEU A 123 -6.74 -7.91 19.39
CA LEU A 123 -7.01 -6.55 19.80
C LEU A 123 -7.80 -5.78 18.72
N SER A 124 -7.44 -5.94 17.42
CA SER A 124 -8.14 -5.24 16.34
C SER A 124 -9.58 -5.73 16.15
N GLU A 125 -9.86 -7.01 16.35
CA GLU A 125 -11.21 -7.56 16.35
C GLU A 125 -12.04 -7.02 17.53
N LEU A 126 -11.44 -6.91 18.72
CA LEU A 126 -12.10 -6.39 19.91
C LEU A 126 -12.57 -4.94 19.71
N TRP A 127 -11.72 -4.09 19.11
CA TRP A 127 -12.04 -2.70 18.77
C TRP A 127 -12.98 -2.54 17.58
N ASN A 128 -12.97 -3.49 16.64
CA ASN A 128 -13.87 -3.60 15.50
C ASN A 128 -14.03 -2.31 14.66
N PHE A 129 -12.93 -1.68 14.26
CA PHE A 129 -12.95 -0.50 13.39
C PHE A 129 -13.36 -0.79 11.93
N GLY A 130 -13.62 -2.05 11.58
CA GLY A 130 -13.80 -2.47 10.17
C GLY A 130 -15.22 -2.54 9.69
N SER A 131 -16.20 -2.87 10.54
CA SER A 131 -17.56 -3.16 10.06
C SER A 131 -18.63 -2.91 11.13
N GLY A 132 -19.67 -2.17 10.77
CA GLY A 132 -20.89 -2.04 11.57
C GLY A 132 -21.18 -0.62 12.05
N GLU A 133 -22.37 -0.45 12.62
CA GLU A 133 -22.83 0.83 13.20
C GLU A 133 -22.58 0.93 14.71
N ASP A 134 -22.14 -0.16 15.37
CA ASP A 134 -21.98 -0.25 16.81
C ASP A 134 -20.51 -0.07 17.23
N PHE A 135 -19.91 1.04 16.85
CA PHE A 135 -18.57 1.42 17.34
C PHE A 135 -18.64 1.80 18.82
N ARG A 136 -17.88 1.10 19.64
CA ARG A 136 -17.77 1.38 21.08
C ARG A 136 -16.39 0.99 21.58
N ARG A 137 -15.96 1.67 22.64
CA ARG A 137 -14.77 1.28 23.37
C ARG A 137 -14.99 -0.09 24.04
N PRO A 138 -14.07 -1.06 23.87
CA PRO A 138 -14.12 -2.33 24.58
C PRO A 138 -13.94 -2.19 26.10
N ASP A 139 -14.31 -3.24 26.87
CA ASP A 139 -14.03 -3.30 28.29
C ASP A 139 -12.52 -3.42 28.56
N ASP A 140 -12.03 -2.73 29.60
CA ASP A 140 -10.60 -2.72 29.96
C ASP A 140 -10.05 -4.12 30.32
N ASN A 141 -10.90 -5.06 30.78
CA ASN A 141 -10.47 -6.43 31.07
C ASN A 141 -10.26 -7.19 29.76
N ASP A 142 -11.16 -7.02 28.78
CA ASP A 142 -11.06 -7.68 27.49
C ASP A 142 -9.84 -7.16 26.72
N ILE A 143 -9.55 -5.84 26.78
CA ILE A 143 -8.34 -5.24 26.21
C ILE A 143 -7.09 -5.89 26.83
N ARG A 144 -7.02 -5.98 28.17
CA ARG A 144 -5.86 -6.60 28.85
C ARG A 144 -5.70 -8.07 28.50
N GLU A 145 -6.77 -8.81 28.36
CA GLU A 145 -6.71 -10.22 27.92
C GLU A 145 -6.17 -10.32 26.49
N ALA A 146 -6.74 -9.58 25.54
CA ALA A 146 -6.27 -9.58 24.15
C ALA A 146 -4.78 -9.24 24.02
N MET A 147 -4.29 -8.27 24.79
CA MET A 147 -2.88 -7.88 24.81
C MET A 147 -1.94 -9.01 25.24
N THR A 148 -2.39 -9.98 26.05
CA THR A 148 -1.53 -11.11 26.48
C THR A 148 -1.17 -12.04 25.34
N HIS A 149 -1.87 -11.96 24.21
CA HIS A 149 -1.69 -12.79 23.03
C HIS A 149 -1.01 -12.06 21.86
N ILE A 150 -0.48 -10.85 22.09
CA ILE A 150 0.23 -10.06 21.07
C ILE A 150 1.73 -10.15 21.33
N ASP A 151 2.41 -10.97 20.54
CA ASP A 151 3.86 -11.13 20.55
C ASP A 151 4.30 -11.81 19.23
N TYR A 152 4.90 -11.05 18.33
CA TYR A 152 5.34 -11.56 17.03
C TYR A 152 6.38 -12.69 17.14
N HIS A 153 7.08 -12.83 18.28
CA HIS A 153 7.98 -13.96 18.53
C HIS A 153 7.24 -15.31 18.62
N THR A 154 5.92 -15.32 18.77
CA THR A 154 5.12 -16.56 18.76
C THR A 154 4.96 -17.15 17.37
N VAL A 155 5.26 -16.40 16.31
CA VAL A 155 5.16 -16.83 14.91
C VAL A 155 6.40 -17.60 14.49
N HIS A 156 6.26 -18.88 14.19
CA HIS A 156 7.35 -19.75 13.76
C HIS A 156 7.11 -20.21 12.32
N ILE A 157 8.15 -20.04 11.47
CA ILE A 157 8.15 -20.44 10.06
C ILE A 157 9.22 -21.52 9.84
N ASP A 158 8.82 -22.70 9.34
CA ASP A 158 9.72 -23.79 8.95
C ASP A 158 9.36 -24.27 7.53
N GLY A 159 10.16 -23.83 6.54
CA GLY A 159 9.84 -24.01 5.12
C GLY A 159 8.52 -23.30 4.76
N ASN A 160 7.51 -24.07 4.37
CA ASN A 160 6.17 -23.54 4.08
C ASN A 160 5.15 -23.84 5.20
N ILE A 161 5.61 -24.18 6.40
CA ILE A 161 4.77 -24.43 7.56
C ILE A 161 4.84 -23.26 8.51
N VAL A 162 3.70 -22.77 8.96
CA VAL A 162 3.57 -21.72 9.99
C VAL A 162 2.92 -22.30 11.24
N THR A 163 3.43 -21.88 12.39
CA THR A 163 2.90 -22.30 13.70
C THR A 163 2.88 -21.10 14.64
N LEU A 164 1.79 -20.87 15.34
CA LEU A 164 1.73 -19.93 16.46
C LEU A 164 1.96 -20.69 17.76
N SER A 165 3.02 -20.36 18.52
CA SER A 165 3.31 -21.02 19.79
C SER A 165 2.34 -20.65 20.92
N ASP A 166 1.67 -19.48 20.80
CA ASP A 166 0.48 -19.13 21.58
C ASP A 166 -0.76 -19.49 20.76
N PRO A 167 -1.60 -20.43 21.22
CA PRO A 167 -2.81 -20.85 20.49
C PRO A 167 -3.90 -19.77 20.41
N ASN A 168 -3.81 -18.70 21.20
CA ASN A 168 -4.73 -17.56 21.17
C ASN A 168 -4.18 -16.36 20.41
N ALA A 169 -2.90 -16.40 19.98
CA ALA A 169 -2.37 -15.38 19.08
C ALA A 169 -3.03 -15.48 17.70
N ALA A 170 -3.22 -14.36 17.03
CA ALA A 170 -3.80 -14.36 15.71
C ALA A 170 -3.23 -13.22 14.85
N ILE A 171 -2.97 -13.52 13.57
CA ILE A 171 -2.27 -12.66 12.61
C ILE A 171 -3.26 -11.73 11.89
N ASP A 172 -2.88 -10.45 11.80
CA ASP A 172 -3.47 -9.42 10.93
C ASP A 172 -2.37 -8.82 10.05
N LEU A 173 -2.58 -8.85 8.73
CA LEU A 173 -1.65 -8.30 7.73
C LEU A 173 -2.12 -6.95 7.17
N GLY A 174 -3.08 -6.29 7.79
CA GLY A 174 -3.69 -5.05 7.30
C GLY A 174 -2.70 -3.89 7.09
N PHE A 175 -1.54 -3.91 7.77
CA PHE A 175 -0.51 -2.87 7.66
C PHE A 175 0.47 -3.08 6.48
N ILE A 176 0.36 -4.20 5.74
CA ILE A 176 1.38 -4.59 4.74
C ILE A 176 0.81 -5.30 3.51
N ALA A 177 -0.36 -5.95 3.63
CA ALA A 177 -0.89 -6.81 2.56
C ALA A 177 -1.24 -6.02 1.28
N LYS A 178 -1.77 -4.79 1.41
CA LYS A 178 -2.09 -3.96 0.24
C LYS A 178 -0.85 -3.58 -0.55
N GLY A 179 0.23 -3.26 0.15
CA GLY A 179 1.53 -2.99 -0.47
C GLY A 179 2.06 -4.19 -1.24
N TYR A 180 2.02 -5.38 -0.64
CA TYR A 180 2.42 -6.62 -1.33
C TYR A 180 1.59 -6.87 -2.59
N ILE A 181 0.28 -6.76 -2.50
CA ILE A 181 -0.62 -6.94 -3.65
C ILE A 181 -0.30 -5.91 -4.74
N ALA A 182 -0.10 -4.63 -4.39
CA ALA A 182 0.26 -3.58 -5.34
C ALA A 182 1.55 -3.90 -6.12
N ASP A 183 2.58 -4.42 -5.45
CA ASP A 183 3.82 -4.85 -6.09
C ASP A 183 3.58 -6.04 -7.04
N ARG A 184 2.74 -7.01 -6.67
CA ARG A 184 2.37 -8.14 -7.56
C ARG A 184 1.60 -7.66 -8.80
N LEU A 185 0.70 -6.69 -8.65
CA LEU A 185 0.01 -6.08 -9.80
C LEU A 185 0.97 -5.33 -10.72
N LYS A 186 1.92 -4.57 -10.17
CA LYS A 186 2.98 -3.91 -10.93
C LYS A 186 3.80 -4.92 -11.73
N GLU A 187 4.24 -5.99 -11.10
CA GLU A 187 4.99 -7.05 -11.76
C GLU A 187 4.21 -7.70 -12.90
N TYR A 188 2.94 -8.04 -12.66
CA TYR A 188 2.07 -8.58 -13.71
C TYR A 188 1.97 -7.63 -14.90
N LEU A 189 1.69 -6.34 -14.67
CA LEU A 189 1.53 -5.35 -15.72
C LEU A 189 2.83 -5.12 -16.51
N LEU A 190 3.98 -5.09 -15.84
CA LEU A 190 5.29 -5.01 -16.49
C LEU A 190 5.55 -6.23 -17.38
N MET A 191 5.17 -7.45 -16.97
CA MET A 191 5.24 -8.65 -17.80
C MET A 191 4.31 -8.59 -19.01
N GLN A 192 3.20 -7.83 -18.94
CA GLN A 192 2.33 -7.57 -20.09
C GLN A 192 2.82 -6.43 -20.97
N GLY A 193 3.99 -5.84 -20.69
CA GLY A 193 4.56 -4.73 -21.46
C GLY A 193 3.96 -3.36 -21.17
N VAL A 194 3.23 -3.19 -20.08
CA VAL A 194 2.67 -1.89 -19.67
C VAL A 194 3.80 -1.01 -19.16
N GLU A 195 3.97 0.16 -19.77
CA GLU A 195 5.04 1.13 -19.44
C GLU A 195 4.52 2.34 -18.63
N SER A 196 3.20 2.51 -18.54
CA SER A 196 2.59 3.68 -17.89
C SER A 196 1.26 3.30 -17.22
N ALA A 197 1.24 3.32 -15.90
CA ALA A 197 0.05 2.98 -15.11
C ALA A 197 0.04 3.70 -13.76
N CYS A 198 -1.16 3.84 -13.19
CA CYS A 198 -1.40 4.26 -11.82
C CYS A 198 -2.43 3.31 -11.20
N ILE A 199 -2.07 2.67 -10.09
CA ILE A 199 -2.89 1.72 -9.34
C ILE A 199 -3.09 2.30 -7.95
N SER A 200 -4.35 2.37 -7.50
CA SER A 200 -4.72 2.81 -6.15
C SER A 200 -5.51 1.70 -5.45
N LEU A 201 -5.07 1.28 -4.29
CA LEU A 201 -5.71 0.31 -3.39
C LEU A 201 -6.08 1.01 -2.08
N GLY A 202 -6.95 1.98 -2.10
CA GLY A 202 -7.39 2.75 -0.94
C GLY A 202 -6.23 3.41 -0.22
N GLY A 203 -5.66 4.41 -0.30
CA GLY A 203 -4.51 5.01 0.40
C GLY A 203 -3.14 4.43 0.05
N ASN A 204 -3.09 3.25 -0.58
CA ASN A 204 -1.88 2.65 -1.15
C ASN A 204 -1.88 2.89 -2.67
N LEU A 205 -0.93 3.66 -3.16
CA LEU A 205 -0.82 4.00 -4.57
C LEU A 205 0.56 3.61 -5.11
N ILE A 206 0.57 2.96 -6.29
CA ILE A 206 1.81 2.63 -7.01
C ILE A 206 1.71 3.07 -8.47
N THR A 207 2.82 3.54 -9.03
CA THR A 207 2.92 3.94 -10.43
C THR A 207 3.90 3.06 -11.20
N ILE A 208 3.65 2.88 -12.50
CA ILE A 208 4.57 2.31 -13.46
C ILE A 208 5.03 3.44 -14.39
N GLY A 209 6.33 3.67 -14.44
CA GLY A 209 6.92 4.71 -15.26
C GLY A 209 6.37 6.11 -14.98
N SER A 210 6.34 6.93 -16.04
CA SER A 210 5.71 8.25 -16.07
C SER A 210 4.46 8.23 -16.95
N LYS A 211 3.71 9.33 -17.01
CA LYS A 211 2.65 9.51 -18.00
C LYS A 211 3.23 9.46 -19.42
N PRO A 212 2.43 9.14 -20.47
CA PRO A 212 2.90 9.05 -21.85
C PRO A 212 3.55 10.33 -22.41
N ASP A 213 3.25 11.49 -21.84
CA ASP A 213 3.87 12.78 -22.17
C ASP A 213 5.20 13.04 -21.44
N GLY A 214 5.68 12.06 -20.65
CA GLY A 214 6.90 12.15 -19.84
C GLY A 214 6.74 12.89 -18.53
N GLN A 215 5.53 13.38 -18.21
CA GLN A 215 5.27 14.05 -16.94
C GLN A 215 5.07 13.04 -15.81
N PRO A 216 5.45 13.37 -14.55
CA PRO A 216 5.14 12.55 -13.40
C PRO A 216 3.63 12.47 -13.14
N TYR A 217 3.21 11.46 -12.40
CA TYR A 217 1.88 11.41 -11.82
C TYR A 217 1.78 12.44 -10.69
N ARG A 218 0.67 13.16 -10.65
CA ARG A 218 0.40 14.09 -9.56
C ARG A 218 -0.59 13.44 -8.60
N ILE A 219 -0.13 13.16 -7.38
CA ILE A 219 -0.86 12.45 -6.35
C ILE A 219 -1.25 13.45 -5.26
N GLY A 220 -2.53 13.56 -4.96
CA GLY A 220 -3.04 14.33 -3.84
C GLY A 220 -2.92 13.54 -2.54
N ILE A 221 -2.39 14.16 -1.49
CA ILE A 221 -2.39 13.60 -0.14
C ILE A 221 -3.62 14.12 0.59
N GLN A 222 -4.46 13.19 1.06
CA GLN A 222 -5.74 13.49 1.71
C GLN A 222 -5.52 14.40 2.93
N LYS A 223 -6.36 15.42 3.05
CA LYS A 223 -6.40 16.25 4.24
C LYS A 223 -7.08 15.48 5.37
N PRO A 224 -6.42 15.32 6.55
CA PRO A 224 -7.00 14.63 7.69
C PRO A 224 -8.40 15.15 8.06
N PHE A 225 -9.35 14.27 8.30
CA PHE A 225 -10.73 14.57 8.72
C PHE A 225 -11.55 15.47 7.77
N ALA A 226 -11.06 15.71 6.56
CA ALA A 226 -11.79 16.47 5.54
C ALA A 226 -12.61 15.54 4.63
N ALA A 227 -13.45 16.11 3.76
CA ALA A 227 -14.21 15.33 2.80
C ALA A 227 -13.26 14.56 1.84
N GLU A 228 -13.70 13.40 1.36
CA GLU A 228 -12.95 12.64 0.36
C GLU A 228 -12.64 13.49 -0.86
N GLY A 229 -11.36 13.47 -1.29
CA GLY A 229 -10.88 14.31 -2.39
C GLY A 229 -10.35 15.69 -1.98
N ASP A 230 -10.54 16.13 -0.73
CA ASP A 230 -9.89 17.32 -0.21
C ASP A 230 -8.42 17.00 0.10
N VAL A 231 -7.51 17.68 -0.56
CA VAL A 231 -6.07 17.45 -0.41
C VAL A 231 -5.40 18.52 0.44
N ILE A 232 -4.44 18.11 1.28
CA ILE A 232 -3.61 19.03 2.05
C ILE A 232 -2.38 19.47 1.22
N THR A 233 -1.86 18.57 0.41
CA THR A 233 -0.75 18.81 -0.51
C THR A 233 -0.80 17.82 -1.66
N ALA A 234 0.00 18.05 -2.71
CA ALA A 234 0.13 17.12 -3.82
C ALA A 234 1.60 16.91 -4.18
N ILE A 235 1.96 15.69 -4.50
CA ILE A 235 3.32 15.27 -4.82
C ILE A 235 3.43 14.78 -6.27
N SER A 236 4.64 14.82 -6.81
CA SER A 236 4.97 14.27 -8.12
C SER A 236 5.66 12.92 -7.96
N VAL A 237 5.09 11.87 -8.57
CA VAL A 237 5.57 10.48 -8.43
C VAL A 237 5.84 9.90 -9.81
N THR A 238 6.95 9.17 -9.94
CA THR A 238 7.32 8.42 -11.16
C THR A 238 7.89 7.07 -10.75
N ASP A 239 7.34 6.00 -11.28
CA ASP A 239 7.77 4.61 -11.05
C ASP A 239 8.04 4.28 -9.57
N SER A 240 7.14 4.73 -8.69
CA SER A 240 7.27 4.62 -7.24
C SER A 240 5.92 4.42 -6.58
N SER A 241 5.94 4.02 -5.33
CA SER A 241 4.77 3.90 -4.48
C SER A 241 4.63 5.09 -3.54
N ALA A 242 3.39 5.48 -3.24
CA ALA A 242 3.02 6.48 -2.24
C ALA A 242 1.93 5.89 -1.36
N VAL A 243 2.25 5.61 -0.10
CA VAL A 243 1.33 4.98 0.85
C VAL A 243 1.11 5.88 2.04
N SER A 244 -0.15 6.05 2.40
CA SER A 244 -0.56 6.85 3.54
C SER A 244 -1.24 6.00 4.59
N SER A 245 -0.84 6.19 5.86
CA SER A 245 -1.52 5.69 7.05
C SER A 245 -1.96 6.87 7.91
N GLY A 246 -3.22 6.89 8.35
CA GLY A 246 -3.74 8.02 9.10
C GLY A 246 -4.88 7.67 10.04
N ILE A 247 -4.97 8.42 11.15
CA ILE A 247 -6.00 8.22 12.17
C ILE A 247 -7.42 8.56 11.69
N TYR A 248 -7.54 9.20 10.54
CA TYR A 248 -8.79 9.63 9.91
C TYR A 248 -9.38 8.58 8.95
N GLU A 249 -8.71 7.46 8.72
CA GLU A 249 -9.20 6.42 7.81
C GLU A 249 -10.31 5.58 8.45
N ARG A 250 -10.11 5.13 9.70
CA ARG A 250 -11.09 4.36 10.47
C ARG A 250 -11.10 4.86 11.91
N TYR A 251 -12.15 5.52 12.31
CA TYR A 251 -12.27 6.14 13.64
C TYR A 251 -13.73 6.32 14.06
N PHE A 252 -13.94 6.52 15.35
CA PHE A 252 -15.21 6.96 15.91
C PHE A 252 -14.99 7.90 17.10
N TYR A 253 -16.05 8.56 17.53
CA TYR A 253 -16.06 9.38 18.75
C TYR A 253 -16.97 8.75 19.80
N GLU A 254 -16.49 8.67 21.05
CA GLU A 254 -17.27 8.33 22.24
C GLU A 254 -16.94 9.36 23.34
N ASP A 255 -17.94 10.00 23.90
CA ASP A 255 -17.78 11.05 24.91
C ASP A 255 -16.71 12.12 24.56
N ASP A 256 -16.79 12.66 23.34
CA ASP A 256 -15.84 13.63 22.76
C ASP A 256 -14.38 13.12 22.63
N THR A 257 -14.12 11.84 22.87
CA THR A 257 -12.82 11.20 22.69
C THR A 257 -12.76 10.52 21.34
N LEU A 258 -11.69 10.82 20.55
CA LEU A 258 -11.40 10.16 19.28
C LEU A 258 -10.74 8.81 19.54
N TYR A 259 -11.31 7.75 18.98
CA TYR A 259 -10.70 6.42 18.88
C TYR A 259 -10.47 6.07 17.43
N HIS A 260 -9.30 5.51 17.09
CA HIS A 260 -8.90 5.16 15.73
C HIS A 260 -8.17 3.81 15.68
N HIS A 261 -8.07 3.23 14.49
CA HIS A 261 -7.61 1.87 14.28
C HIS A 261 -6.09 1.61 14.49
N LEU A 262 -5.27 2.63 14.62
CA LEU A 262 -3.83 2.47 14.89
C LEU A 262 -3.62 2.23 16.39
N LEU A 263 -3.64 0.96 16.78
CA LEU A 263 -3.65 0.49 18.16
C LEU A 263 -2.23 0.31 18.71
N ASP A 264 -1.95 0.89 19.88
CA ASP A 264 -0.70 0.75 20.61
C ASP A 264 -0.69 -0.57 21.39
N VAL A 265 0.12 -1.53 20.97
CA VAL A 265 0.25 -2.85 21.62
C VAL A 265 0.69 -2.77 23.09
N SER A 266 1.31 -1.67 23.51
CA SER A 266 1.73 -1.48 24.91
C SER A 266 0.61 -1.06 25.84
N THR A 267 -0.45 -0.47 25.31
CA THR A 267 -1.58 0.05 26.10
C THR A 267 -2.91 -0.62 25.75
N GLY A 268 -3.03 -1.19 24.54
CA GLY A 268 -4.26 -1.76 23.98
C GLY A 268 -5.26 -0.70 23.48
N TYR A 269 -4.86 0.57 23.45
CA TYR A 269 -5.66 1.70 22.98
C TYR A 269 -5.10 2.32 21.72
N PRO A 270 -5.88 3.14 20.99
CA PRO A 270 -5.36 3.96 19.90
C PRO A 270 -4.12 4.74 20.33
N LYS A 271 -3.06 4.73 19.48
CA LYS A 271 -1.79 5.42 19.75
C LYS A 271 -2.02 6.91 19.85
N ASN A 272 -1.81 7.48 21.02
CA ASN A 272 -1.93 8.92 21.22
C ASN A 272 -0.56 9.59 21.02
N ASN A 273 -0.37 10.14 19.84
CA ASN A 273 0.76 10.99 19.48
C ASN A 273 0.26 12.24 18.71
N ASN A 274 1.14 13.12 18.33
CA ASN A 274 0.77 14.34 17.61
C ASN A 274 0.73 14.16 16.08
N ILE A 275 0.59 12.92 15.57
CA ILE A 275 0.56 12.61 14.15
C ILE A 275 -0.87 12.30 13.72
N ALA A 276 -1.37 13.01 12.72
CA ALA A 276 -2.63 12.72 12.07
C ALA A 276 -2.46 11.73 10.90
N GLY A 277 -1.34 11.79 10.19
CA GLY A 277 -1.05 10.90 9.08
C GLY A 277 0.42 10.86 8.71
N VAL A 278 0.81 9.78 8.07
CA VAL A 278 2.16 9.57 7.52
C VAL A 278 2.02 9.11 6.09
N THR A 279 2.77 9.74 5.17
CA THR A 279 2.88 9.28 3.78
C THR A 279 4.32 8.90 3.49
N VAL A 280 4.54 7.67 3.06
CA VAL A 280 5.85 7.16 2.65
C VAL A 280 5.89 7.01 1.14
N LEU A 281 7.00 7.45 0.54
CA LEU A 281 7.38 7.21 -0.85
C LEU A 281 8.50 6.19 -0.86
N ALA A 282 8.36 5.10 -1.62
CA ALA A 282 9.41 4.11 -1.80
C ALA A 282 9.26 3.40 -3.16
N PRO A 283 10.31 2.78 -3.71
CA PRO A 283 10.22 1.98 -4.93
C PRO A 283 9.29 0.76 -4.79
N SER A 284 9.29 0.13 -3.61
CA SER A 284 8.48 -1.03 -3.24
C SER A 284 7.24 -0.58 -2.47
N SER A 285 6.08 -1.09 -2.87
CA SER A 285 4.81 -0.75 -2.22
C SER A 285 4.63 -1.48 -0.89
N VAL A 286 5.11 -2.71 -0.76
CA VAL A 286 5.08 -3.45 0.50
C VAL A 286 5.92 -2.75 1.57
N ASP A 287 7.08 -2.20 1.20
CA ASP A 287 7.91 -1.43 2.13
C ASP A 287 7.25 -0.09 2.49
N ALA A 288 6.68 0.63 1.51
CA ALA A 288 5.97 1.88 1.76
C ALA A 288 4.77 1.69 2.70
N ASP A 289 4.00 0.61 2.54
CA ASP A 289 2.83 0.27 3.38
C ASP A 289 3.28 0.01 4.82
N ALA A 290 4.23 -0.90 5.01
CA ALA A 290 4.76 -1.21 6.33
C ALA A 290 5.46 -0.02 7.00
N LEU A 291 6.27 0.75 6.25
CA LEU A 291 6.99 1.93 6.77
C LEU A 291 6.03 3.06 7.16
N SER A 292 4.93 3.28 6.45
CA SER A 292 3.97 4.33 6.81
C SER A 292 3.38 4.09 8.20
N THR A 293 3.04 2.85 8.50
CA THR A 293 2.56 2.40 9.81
C THR A 293 3.70 2.43 10.84
N THR A 294 4.87 1.90 10.50
CA THR A 294 6.04 1.90 11.40
C THR A 294 6.42 3.32 11.82
N CYS A 295 6.52 4.26 10.88
CA CYS A 295 6.84 5.66 11.17
C CYS A 295 5.79 6.33 12.05
N TYR A 296 4.50 5.99 11.86
CA TYR A 296 3.44 6.48 12.73
C TYR A 296 3.67 6.05 14.19
N PHE A 297 4.00 4.77 14.42
CA PHE A 297 4.22 4.23 15.77
C PHE A 297 5.52 4.71 16.41
N LEU A 298 6.60 4.83 15.64
CA LEU A 298 7.90 5.35 16.11
C LEU A 298 7.83 6.85 16.47
N GLY A 299 6.91 7.59 15.87
CA GLY A 299 6.83 9.04 16.02
C GLY A 299 7.76 9.80 15.06
N ILE A 300 7.65 11.14 15.05
CA ILE A 300 8.31 11.99 14.04
C ILE A 300 9.84 11.83 14.07
N ASP A 301 10.47 11.96 15.23
CA ASP A 301 11.94 11.98 15.32
C ASP A 301 12.57 10.63 14.94
N ALA A 302 12.05 9.52 15.51
CA ALA A 302 12.58 8.19 15.24
C ALA A 302 12.21 7.71 13.84
N GLY A 303 10.97 7.96 13.38
CA GLY A 303 10.52 7.66 12.03
C GLY A 303 11.32 8.43 10.97
N MET A 304 11.60 9.71 11.18
CA MET A 304 12.46 10.50 10.31
C MET A 304 13.88 9.93 10.24
N ASN A 305 14.48 9.61 11.38
CA ASN A 305 15.81 9.02 11.41
C ASN A 305 15.86 7.65 10.69
N LEU A 306 14.81 6.85 10.82
CA LEU A 306 14.71 5.58 10.10
C LEU A 306 14.69 5.84 8.58
N ILE A 307 13.82 6.69 8.10
CA ILE A 307 13.68 6.98 6.66
C ILE A 307 14.96 7.60 6.08
N GLU A 308 15.57 8.57 6.76
CA GLU A 308 16.83 9.19 6.30
C GLU A 308 18.01 8.18 6.26
N SER A 309 17.89 7.01 6.89
CA SER A 309 18.87 5.93 6.80
C SER A 309 18.64 5.00 5.61
N LEU A 310 17.47 5.07 4.95
CA LEU A 310 17.10 4.24 3.81
C LEU A 310 17.41 4.96 2.49
N SER A 311 17.70 4.19 1.44
CA SER A 311 17.88 4.74 0.09
C SER A 311 16.54 4.84 -0.61
N ASP A 312 16.36 5.91 -1.41
CA ASP A 312 15.20 6.11 -2.29
C ASP A 312 13.83 6.04 -1.57
N THR A 313 13.84 6.36 -0.27
CA THR A 313 12.65 6.32 0.58
C THR A 313 12.49 7.67 1.27
N GLU A 314 11.28 8.22 1.21
CA GLU A 314 10.98 9.54 1.75
C GLU A 314 9.70 9.51 2.58
N VAL A 315 9.54 10.42 3.54
CA VAL A 315 8.38 10.50 4.40
C VAL A 315 7.84 11.93 4.55
N LEU A 316 6.52 12.02 4.61
CA LEU A 316 5.79 13.19 5.06
C LEU A 316 4.98 12.82 6.31
N PHE A 317 5.20 13.54 7.39
CA PHE A 317 4.32 13.52 8.56
C PHE A 317 3.35 14.71 8.50
N ILE A 318 2.08 14.43 8.80
CA ILE A 318 1.05 15.44 8.98
C ILE A 318 0.70 15.44 10.47
N THR A 319 0.92 16.55 11.15
CA THR A 319 0.59 16.65 12.58
C THR A 319 -0.92 16.83 12.80
N THR A 320 -1.37 16.61 14.02
CA THR A 320 -2.76 16.90 14.43
C THR A 320 -3.12 18.39 14.35
N ASP A 321 -2.12 19.27 14.37
CA ASP A 321 -2.29 20.72 14.17
C ASP A 321 -2.30 21.11 12.68
N GLY A 322 -2.01 20.16 11.77
CA GLY A 322 -1.99 20.35 10.32
C GLY A 322 -0.64 20.80 9.77
N ASP A 323 0.42 20.76 10.55
CA ASP A 323 1.78 21.03 10.09
C ASP A 323 2.30 19.87 9.23
N LEU A 324 3.09 20.21 8.20
CA LEU A 324 3.71 19.26 7.28
C LEU A 324 5.21 19.18 7.55
N ILE A 325 5.70 17.98 7.89
CA ILE A 325 7.11 17.74 8.21
C ILE A 325 7.64 16.70 7.21
N TYR A 326 8.64 17.10 6.42
CA TYR A 326 9.17 16.33 5.29
C TYR A 326 10.57 15.80 5.59
N SER A 327 10.91 14.60 5.07
CA SER A 327 12.29 14.16 4.95
C SER A 327 13.06 14.99 3.92
N SER A 328 14.38 14.90 3.95
CA SER A 328 15.27 15.82 3.21
C SER A 328 15.13 15.74 1.70
N GLY A 329 14.78 14.59 1.16
CA GLY A 329 14.58 14.32 -0.27
C GLY A 329 13.12 14.27 -0.72
N PHE A 330 12.17 14.53 0.18
CA PHE A 330 10.75 14.45 -0.17
C PHE A 330 10.38 15.45 -1.27
N PRO A 331 9.68 15.02 -2.35
CA PRO A 331 9.31 15.91 -3.44
C PRO A 331 8.27 16.94 -2.96
N THR A 332 8.74 18.15 -2.69
CA THR A 332 7.86 19.28 -2.32
C THR A 332 7.04 19.76 -3.52
N PRO A 333 5.83 20.33 -3.30
CA PRO A 333 4.92 20.81 -4.35
C PRO A 333 5.54 21.86 -5.27
#